data_99b8495cf109f1dee11d3db72048c7a6
#
_entry.id   99b8495cf109f1dee11d3db72048c7a6
#
_cell.length_a   1.000
_cell.length_b   1.000
_cell.length_c   1.000
_cell.angle_alpha   90.00
_cell.angle_beta   90.00
_cell.angle_gamma   90.00
#
_symmetry.space_group_name_H-M   'P 1'
#
loop_
_entity.id
_entity.type
_entity.pdbx_description
1 polymer ?
#
loop_
_entity_poly.entity_id
_entity_poly.type
_entity_poly.pdbx_seq_one_letter_code
_entity_poly.pdbx_strand_id
1 'polypeptide(L)'
;MQYSLQETDSKEGDRFLHQSLDELVRGMGMFLIKLSVFHGKMSRNSRSVSVKAVVYKNGITGIDDCSRVHRAIFPRLELAFPGQDINLEVSSPGINRIIKDGKEFAFYIGRGVRCYRTDISDWTEGILLAVDEQKIMLRSHEGETELPYEIIAKAQLSGAI
;
A
#
# COMPACT_ATOMS: atom_id res chain seq x y z
N MET A 1 2.98 18.74 -3.17
CA MET A 1 1.99 17.67 -3.00
C MET A 1 2.00 17.28 -1.54
N GLN A 2 0.93 17.50 -0.84
CA GLN A 2 0.84 17.05 0.54
C GLN A 2 0.61 15.54 0.53
N TYR A 3 1.44 14.77 1.22
CA TYR A 3 1.09 13.42 1.60
C TYR A 3 0.05 13.50 2.71
N SER A 4 -1.12 14.02 2.36
CA SER A 4 -2.26 14.00 3.25
C SER A 4 -2.83 12.59 3.28
N LEU A 5 -3.32 12.20 4.42
CA LEU A 5 -4.17 11.05 4.60
C LEU A 5 -5.39 11.25 3.68
N GLN A 6 -5.33 10.74 2.46
CA GLN A 6 -6.54 10.66 1.66
C GLN A 6 -7.43 9.63 2.33
N GLU A 7 -8.39 10.11 3.07
CA GLU A 7 -9.59 9.33 3.28
C GLU A 7 -10.11 9.00 1.89
N THR A 8 -9.89 7.77 1.47
CA THR A 8 -10.63 7.25 0.33
C THR A 8 -12.10 7.39 0.69
N ASP A 9 -12.83 8.09 -0.13
CA ASP A 9 -14.27 8.29 -0.05
C ASP A 9 -14.95 6.94 -0.35
N SER A 10 -14.62 5.93 0.46
CA SER A 10 -15.18 4.60 0.36
C SER A 10 -16.52 4.62 1.09
N LYS A 11 -17.54 4.14 0.42
CA LYS A 11 -18.82 3.85 1.03
C LYS A 11 -18.60 3.03 2.31
N GLU A 12 -19.43 3.22 3.31
CA GLU A 12 -19.30 2.58 4.62
C GLU A 12 -19.06 1.06 4.55
N GLY A 13 -19.66 0.38 3.58
CA GLY A 13 -19.42 -1.03 3.31
C GLY A 13 -18.00 -1.35 2.86
N ASP A 14 -17.38 -0.49 2.08
CA ASP A 14 -16.01 -0.69 1.62
C ASP A 14 -14.99 -0.48 2.76
N ARG A 15 -15.30 0.41 3.71
CA ARG A 15 -14.48 0.59 4.93
C ARG A 15 -14.51 -0.67 5.80
N PHE A 16 -15.67 -1.23 6.00
CA PHE A 16 -15.83 -2.46 6.79
C PHE A 16 -15.10 -3.63 6.14
N LEU A 17 -15.21 -3.76 4.82
CA LEU A 17 -14.49 -4.76 4.06
C LEU A 17 -12.98 -4.59 4.20
N HIS A 18 -12.48 -3.35 4.03
CA HIS A 18 -11.06 -3.05 4.17
C HIS A 18 -10.54 -3.45 5.55
N GLN A 19 -11.24 -3.09 6.61
CA GLN A 19 -10.86 -3.44 7.97
C GLN A 19 -10.83 -4.95 8.19
N SER A 20 -11.85 -5.65 7.71
CA SER A 20 -11.95 -7.10 7.83
C SER A 20 -10.80 -7.82 7.12
N LEU A 21 -10.45 -7.36 5.91
CA LEU A 21 -9.34 -7.93 5.14
C LEU A 21 -7.99 -7.56 5.72
N ASP A 22 -7.83 -6.35 6.24
CA ASP A 22 -6.60 -5.92 6.92
C ASP A 22 -6.31 -6.80 8.14
N GLU A 23 -7.31 -7.06 8.98
CA GLU A 23 -7.17 -7.94 10.13
C GLU A 23 -6.79 -9.38 9.72
N LEU A 24 -7.41 -9.89 8.65
CA LEU A 24 -7.10 -11.22 8.12
C LEU A 24 -5.64 -11.31 7.65
N VAL A 25 -5.18 -10.35 6.89
CA VAL A 25 -3.82 -10.29 6.34
C VAL A 25 -2.80 -10.14 7.48
N ARG A 26 -3.08 -9.30 8.47
CA ARG A 26 -2.24 -9.17 9.67
C ARG A 26 -2.12 -10.47 10.45
N GLY A 27 -3.20 -11.22 10.56
CA GLY A 27 -3.19 -12.55 11.17
C GLY A 27 -2.32 -13.56 10.44
N MET A 28 -2.01 -13.31 9.16
CA MET A 28 -1.10 -14.11 8.35
C MET A 28 0.37 -13.63 8.42
N GLY A 29 0.65 -12.63 9.25
CA GLY A 29 2.00 -12.04 9.38
C GLY A 29 2.37 -11.07 8.26
N MET A 30 1.39 -10.51 7.58
CA MET A 30 1.58 -9.58 6.46
C MET A 30 0.79 -8.29 6.67
N PHE A 31 1.03 -7.31 5.82
CA PHE A 31 0.34 -6.03 5.84
C PHE A 31 -0.43 -5.83 4.54
N LEU A 32 -1.67 -5.36 4.64
CA LEU A 32 -2.45 -4.90 3.50
C LEU A 32 -2.12 -3.42 3.27
N ILE A 33 -1.28 -3.16 2.26
CA ILE A 33 -0.82 -1.80 1.96
C ILE A 33 -1.90 -1.01 1.24
N LYS A 34 -2.57 -1.65 0.29
CA LYS A 34 -3.60 -1.01 -0.52
C LYS A 34 -4.67 -2.02 -0.90
N LEU A 35 -5.91 -1.58 -0.84
CA LEU A 35 -7.07 -2.30 -1.35
C LEU A 35 -7.83 -1.37 -2.29
N SER A 36 -8.05 -1.82 -3.52
CA SER A 36 -8.85 -1.07 -4.50
C SER A 36 -10.01 -1.94 -4.94
N VAL A 37 -11.21 -1.39 -4.88
CA VAL A 37 -12.44 -2.08 -5.29
C VAL A 37 -13.08 -1.31 -6.43
N PHE A 38 -13.28 -1.98 -7.55
CA PHE A 38 -13.89 -1.41 -8.76
C PHE A 38 -15.17 -2.17 -9.08
N HIS A 39 -16.29 -1.48 -9.08
CA HIS A 39 -17.56 -2.06 -9.47
C HIS A 39 -17.72 -1.96 -10.99
N GLY A 40 -17.82 -3.11 -11.65
CA GLY A 40 -18.06 -3.18 -13.08
C GLY A 40 -19.48 -2.77 -13.46
N LYS A 41 -19.68 -2.44 -14.74
CA LYS A 41 -21.02 -2.17 -15.27
C LYS A 41 -21.84 -3.45 -15.32
N MET A 42 -23.14 -3.34 -14.99
CA MET A 42 -24.08 -4.42 -15.22
C MET A 42 -24.16 -4.74 -16.71
N SER A 43 -23.83 -5.96 -17.09
CA SER A 43 -24.14 -6.51 -18.40
C SER A 43 -25.05 -7.73 -18.22
N ARG A 44 -26.19 -7.73 -18.89
CA ARG A 44 -27.13 -8.87 -19.05
C ARG A 44 -27.23 -9.81 -17.84
N ASN A 45 -27.66 -9.34 -16.68
CA ASN A 45 -27.89 -10.11 -15.45
C ASN A 45 -26.66 -10.49 -14.63
N SER A 46 -25.45 -10.03 -14.96
CA SER A 46 -24.28 -10.23 -14.10
C SER A 46 -23.65 -8.91 -13.71
N ARG A 47 -23.34 -8.78 -12.43
CA ARG A 47 -22.48 -7.72 -11.90
C ARG A 47 -21.09 -8.29 -11.71
N SER A 48 -20.08 -7.48 -11.95
CA SER A 48 -18.69 -7.86 -11.69
C SER A 48 -18.06 -6.87 -10.71
N VAL A 49 -17.15 -7.38 -9.92
CA VAL A 49 -16.32 -6.57 -9.03
C VAL A 49 -14.87 -6.99 -9.20
N SER A 50 -13.99 -6.01 -9.38
CA SER A 50 -12.55 -6.23 -9.46
C SER A 50 -11.91 -5.70 -8.20
N VAL A 51 -11.14 -6.53 -7.51
CA VAL A 51 -10.46 -6.18 -6.28
C VAL A 51 -8.96 -6.35 -6.49
N LYS A 52 -8.20 -5.32 -6.18
CA LYS A 52 -6.73 -5.35 -6.19
C LYS A 52 -6.22 -5.13 -4.78
N ALA A 53 -5.46 -6.09 -4.29
CA ALA A 53 -4.83 -6.03 -2.98
C ALA A 53 -3.32 -6.04 -3.13
N VAL A 54 -2.64 -5.09 -2.51
CA VAL A 54 -1.19 -5.06 -2.42
C VAL A 54 -0.81 -5.45 -1.00
N VAL A 55 -0.05 -6.53 -0.88
CA VAL A 55 0.35 -7.08 0.43
C VAL A 55 1.86 -7.11 0.56
N TYR A 56 2.33 -6.97 1.79
CA TYR A 56 3.75 -6.87 2.11
C TYR A 56 4.05 -7.57 3.44
N LYS A 57 5.18 -8.24 3.49
CA LYS A 57 5.76 -8.70 4.76
C LYS A 57 7.19 -8.19 4.88
N ASN A 58 7.70 -8.09 6.10
CA ASN A 58 9.11 -7.75 6.32
C ASN A 58 10.02 -8.76 5.62
N GLY A 59 10.91 -8.25 4.76
CA GLY A 59 11.74 -9.07 3.90
C GLY A 59 11.18 -9.17 2.50
N ILE A 60 11.24 -10.35 1.90
CA ILE A 60 10.77 -10.58 0.54
C ILE A 60 9.35 -11.13 0.55
N THR A 61 8.45 -10.45 -0.15
CA THR A 61 7.11 -10.96 -0.41
C THR A 61 7.14 -11.75 -1.73
N GLY A 62 6.97 -13.05 -1.65
CA GLY A 62 7.00 -13.94 -2.80
C GLY A 62 5.63 -14.23 -3.39
N ILE A 63 5.64 -14.96 -4.51
CA ILE A 63 4.43 -15.42 -5.21
C ILE A 63 3.57 -16.30 -4.28
N ASP A 64 4.20 -17.15 -3.49
CA ASP A 64 3.50 -18.04 -2.55
C ASP A 64 2.74 -17.25 -1.47
N ASP A 65 3.32 -16.15 -1.00
CA ASP A 65 2.67 -15.26 -0.04
C ASP A 65 1.42 -14.64 -0.64
N CYS A 66 1.50 -14.14 -1.86
CA CYS A 66 0.36 -13.59 -2.59
C CYS A 66 -0.73 -14.64 -2.83
N SER A 67 -0.35 -15.86 -3.18
CA SER A 67 -1.28 -16.97 -3.39
C SER A 67 -2.00 -17.36 -2.11
N ARG A 68 -1.31 -17.37 -0.98
CA ARG A 68 -1.90 -17.63 0.34
C ARG A 68 -2.95 -16.56 0.70
N VAL A 69 -2.61 -15.31 0.48
CA VAL A 69 -3.53 -14.18 0.73
C VAL A 69 -4.73 -14.26 -0.20
N HIS A 70 -4.51 -14.55 -1.48
CA HIS A 70 -5.60 -14.73 -2.45
C HIS A 70 -6.62 -15.77 -1.96
N ARG A 71 -6.14 -16.93 -1.55
CA ARG A 71 -7.00 -18.02 -1.05
C ARG A 71 -7.73 -17.65 0.23
N ALA A 72 -7.13 -16.84 1.08
CA ALA A 72 -7.75 -16.40 2.33
C ALA A 72 -8.79 -15.30 2.13
N ILE A 73 -8.54 -14.37 1.21
CA ILE A 73 -9.40 -13.21 0.95
C ILE A 73 -10.64 -13.59 0.12
N PHE A 74 -10.48 -14.46 -0.87
CA PHE A 74 -11.52 -14.74 -1.87
C PHE A 74 -12.87 -15.13 -1.26
N PRO A 75 -12.96 -16.06 -0.29
CA PRO A 75 -14.24 -16.41 0.34
C PRO A 75 -14.92 -15.23 1.04
N ARG A 76 -14.15 -14.31 1.58
CA ARG A 76 -14.68 -13.09 2.21
C ARG A 76 -15.29 -12.15 1.19
N LEU A 77 -14.68 -12.06 0.01
CA LEU A 77 -15.23 -11.27 -1.10
C LEU A 77 -16.53 -11.89 -1.61
N GLU A 78 -16.63 -13.22 -1.69
CA GLU A 78 -17.86 -13.89 -2.07
C GLU A 78 -19.01 -13.56 -1.11
N LEU A 79 -18.73 -13.45 0.18
CA LEU A 79 -19.72 -13.05 1.17
C LEU A 79 -20.08 -11.55 1.07
N ALA A 80 -19.11 -10.71 0.76
CA ALA A 80 -19.32 -9.27 0.63
C ALA A 80 -20.06 -8.90 -0.66
N PHE A 81 -19.87 -9.65 -1.72
CA PHE A 81 -20.44 -9.40 -3.06
C PHE A 81 -21.18 -10.64 -3.57
N PRO A 82 -22.29 -11.03 -2.93
CA PRO A 82 -23.00 -12.26 -3.29
C PRO A 82 -23.57 -12.16 -4.71
N GLY A 83 -23.40 -13.24 -5.47
CA GLY A 83 -23.94 -13.35 -6.84
C GLY A 83 -23.21 -12.52 -7.89
N GLN A 84 -22.06 -11.91 -7.54
CA GLN A 84 -21.23 -11.15 -8.47
C GLN A 84 -20.03 -11.97 -8.93
N ASP A 85 -19.58 -11.69 -10.15
CA ASP A 85 -18.30 -12.21 -10.64
C ASP A 85 -17.15 -11.43 -9.98
N ILE A 86 -16.30 -12.14 -9.27
CA ILE A 86 -15.19 -11.53 -8.51
C ILE A 86 -13.88 -11.78 -9.25
N ASN A 87 -13.20 -10.71 -9.60
CA ASN A 87 -11.83 -10.76 -10.11
C ASN A 87 -10.89 -10.20 -9.04
N LEU A 88 -10.12 -11.09 -8.43
CA LEU A 88 -9.17 -10.73 -7.38
C LEU A 88 -7.73 -10.83 -7.89
N GLU A 89 -7.00 -9.75 -7.75
CA GLU A 89 -5.56 -9.68 -7.98
C GLU A 89 -4.85 -9.34 -6.67
N VAL A 90 -3.92 -10.19 -6.26
CA VAL A 90 -3.05 -9.96 -5.10
C VAL A 90 -1.62 -9.84 -5.58
N SER A 91 -0.98 -8.75 -5.24
CA SER A 91 0.39 -8.47 -5.64
C SER A 91 1.22 -7.94 -4.47
N SER A 92 2.53 -8.01 -4.62
CA SER A 92 3.48 -7.36 -3.73
C SER A 92 3.86 -5.98 -4.27
N PRO A 93 4.40 -5.06 -3.41
CA PRO A 93 4.96 -3.82 -3.89
C PRO A 93 6.12 -4.08 -4.84
N GLY A 94 6.11 -3.40 -5.99
CA GLY A 94 7.25 -3.43 -6.91
C GLY A 94 8.49 -2.79 -6.31
N ILE A 95 9.66 -3.10 -6.87
CA ILE A 95 10.96 -2.55 -6.42
C ILE A 95 10.96 -1.02 -6.42
N ASN A 96 10.28 -0.42 -7.40
CA ASN A 96 10.17 1.03 -7.57
C ASN A 96 8.76 1.54 -7.26
N ARG A 97 8.06 0.88 -6.35
CA ARG A 97 6.70 1.30 -5.99
C ARG A 97 6.67 2.77 -5.57
N ILE A 98 5.76 3.52 -6.17
CA ILE A 98 5.49 4.90 -5.79
C ILE A 98 4.65 4.89 -4.51
N ILE A 99 5.15 5.59 -3.49
CA ILE A 99 4.46 5.76 -2.21
C ILE A 99 3.57 6.99 -2.34
N LYS A 100 2.26 6.80 -2.24
CA LYS A 100 1.28 7.87 -2.48
C LYS A 100 0.71 8.48 -1.21
N ASP A 101 0.89 7.82 -0.09
CA ASP A 101 0.29 8.18 1.18
C ASP A 101 1.35 8.16 2.29
N GLY A 102 1.33 9.16 3.16
CA GLY A 102 2.23 9.23 4.31
C GLY A 102 2.12 8.03 5.26
N LYS A 103 0.94 7.45 5.40
CA LYS A 103 0.74 6.23 6.20
C LYS A 103 1.46 5.02 5.61
N GLU A 104 1.63 4.98 4.30
CA GLU A 104 2.29 3.86 3.62
C GLU A 104 3.76 3.76 4.00
N PHE A 105 4.43 4.87 4.29
CA PHE A 105 5.83 4.86 4.72
C PHE A 105 6.10 3.95 5.91
N ALA A 106 5.17 3.85 6.85
CA ALA A 106 5.34 3.03 8.06
C ALA A 106 5.62 1.55 7.74
N PHE A 107 5.11 1.03 6.62
CA PHE A 107 5.36 -0.35 6.20
C PHE A 107 6.79 -0.59 5.74
N TYR A 108 7.52 0.46 5.37
CA TYR A 108 8.83 0.35 4.73
C TYR A 108 9.99 0.76 5.62
N ILE A 109 9.78 0.87 6.93
CA ILE A 109 10.86 1.13 7.88
C ILE A 109 11.92 0.03 7.75
N GLY A 110 13.17 0.44 7.58
CA GLY A 110 14.28 -0.46 7.31
C GLY A 110 14.57 -0.71 5.82
N ARG A 111 13.74 -0.17 4.93
CA ARG A 111 13.90 -0.30 3.47
C ARG A 111 14.47 0.98 2.86
N GLY A 112 15.10 0.82 1.70
CA GLY A 112 15.55 1.94 0.90
C GLY A 112 14.37 2.71 0.31
N VAL A 113 14.38 4.02 0.48
CA VAL A 113 13.37 4.94 -0.05
C VAL A 113 14.09 6.13 -0.68
N ARG A 114 13.58 6.62 -1.78
CA ARG A 114 14.03 7.87 -2.38
C ARG A 114 12.88 8.85 -2.50
N CYS A 115 13.18 10.09 -2.18
CA CYS A 115 12.20 11.18 -2.19
C CYS A 115 12.71 12.31 -3.05
N TYR A 116 11.86 12.82 -3.95
CA TYR A 116 12.13 14.05 -4.67
C TYR A 116 11.76 15.23 -3.78
N ARG A 117 12.74 16.09 -3.50
CA ARG A 117 12.60 17.22 -2.60
C ARG A 117 12.41 18.52 -3.36
N THR A 118 11.37 19.24 -3.01
CA THR A 118 11.07 20.55 -3.62
C THR A 118 12.02 21.65 -3.17
N ASP A 119 12.57 21.55 -1.95
CA ASP A 119 13.46 22.56 -1.39
C ASP A 119 14.84 22.61 -2.08
N ILE A 120 15.33 21.47 -2.58
CA ILE A 120 16.60 21.38 -3.29
C ILE A 120 16.46 21.00 -4.77
N SER A 121 15.23 20.72 -5.21
CA SER A 121 14.91 20.24 -6.58
C SER A 121 15.72 19.02 -7.00
N ASP A 122 15.92 18.09 -6.09
CA ASP A 122 16.71 16.87 -6.30
C ASP A 122 16.21 15.73 -5.43
N TRP A 123 16.69 14.53 -5.72
CA TRP A 123 16.37 13.32 -4.98
C TRP A 123 17.26 13.15 -3.76
N THR A 124 16.65 12.71 -2.67
CA THR A 124 17.34 12.20 -1.49
C THR A 124 17.00 10.75 -1.29
N GLU A 125 17.99 9.90 -1.16
CA GLU A 125 17.84 8.46 -1.00
C GLU A 125 18.48 7.99 0.30
N GLY A 126 17.86 7.05 0.97
CA GLY A 126 18.40 6.47 2.19
C GLY A 126 17.49 5.38 2.74
N ILE A 127 17.94 4.81 3.86
CA ILE A 127 17.15 3.83 4.60
C ILE A 127 16.15 4.58 5.47
N LEU A 128 14.89 4.20 5.39
CA LEU A 128 13.83 4.79 6.20
C LEU A 128 13.97 4.30 7.65
N LEU A 129 14.25 5.23 8.55
CA LEU A 129 14.47 4.92 9.97
C LEU A 129 13.23 5.10 10.81
N ALA A 130 12.48 6.16 10.57
CA ALA A 130 11.33 6.52 11.38
C ALA A 130 10.32 7.31 10.56
N VAL A 131 9.07 7.23 10.99
CA VAL A 131 7.93 7.92 10.36
C VAL A 131 7.04 8.48 11.45
N ASP A 132 6.62 9.71 11.30
CA ASP A 132 5.59 10.31 12.15
C ASP A 132 4.52 11.02 11.27
N GLU A 133 3.61 11.74 11.89
CA GLU A 133 2.51 12.41 11.18
C GLU A 133 2.96 13.58 10.30
N GLN A 134 4.18 14.10 10.51
CA GLN A 134 4.67 15.31 9.87
C GLN A 134 5.88 15.08 8.97
N LYS A 135 6.68 14.06 9.26
CA LYS A 135 7.97 13.86 8.60
C LYS A 135 8.40 12.40 8.59
N ILE A 136 9.39 12.13 7.78
CA ILE A 136 10.14 10.87 7.77
C ILE A 136 11.61 11.16 8.08
N MET A 137 12.33 10.15 8.53
CA MET A 137 13.77 10.21 8.75
C MET A 137 14.47 9.19 7.86
N LEU A 138 15.41 9.65 7.07
CA LEU A 138 16.24 8.81 6.20
C LEU A 138 17.69 8.82 6.68
N ARG A 139 18.35 7.68 6.58
CA ARG A 139 19.79 7.56 6.80
C ARG A 139 20.51 7.25 5.49
N SER A 140 21.46 8.12 5.12
CA SER A 140 22.34 7.95 3.98
C SER A 140 23.80 7.92 4.41
N HIS A 141 24.72 7.91 3.44
CA HIS A 141 26.16 8.01 3.72
C HIS A 141 26.55 9.30 4.41
N GLU A 142 25.78 10.37 4.21
CA GLU A 142 26.03 11.69 4.77
C GLU A 142 25.44 11.86 6.16
N GLY A 143 24.72 10.89 6.67
CA GLY A 143 24.08 10.91 7.97
C GLY A 143 22.56 10.83 7.89
N GLU A 144 21.91 11.22 8.98
CA GLU A 144 20.47 11.20 9.11
C GLU A 144 19.86 12.54 8.66
N THR A 145 18.79 12.46 7.87
CA THR A 145 18.07 13.63 7.37
C THR A 145 16.58 13.50 7.65
N GLU A 146 16.01 14.55 8.25
CA GLU A 146 14.56 14.65 8.41
C GLU A 146 13.94 15.29 7.18
N LEU A 147 12.88 14.66 6.66
CA LEU A 147 12.13 15.15 5.51
C LEU A 147 10.67 15.39 5.89
N PRO A 148 10.27 16.64 6.10
CA PRO A 148 8.85 16.96 6.26
C PRO A 148 8.07 16.60 4.98
N TYR A 149 6.85 16.10 5.13
CA TYR A 149 6.03 15.74 3.97
C TYR A 149 5.80 16.92 3.01
N GLU A 150 5.81 18.14 3.52
CA GLU A 150 5.61 19.36 2.73
C GLU A 150 6.65 19.55 1.60
N ILE A 151 7.88 19.09 1.82
CA ILE A 151 8.94 19.20 0.82
C ILE A 151 9.10 17.96 -0.06
N ILE A 152 8.31 16.92 0.17
CA ILE A 152 8.32 15.69 -0.63
C ILE A 152 7.29 15.82 -1.75
N ALA A 153 7.78 15.93 -2.98
CA ALA A 153 6.92 15.95 -4.17
C ALA A 153 6.57 14.54 -4.65
N LYS A 154 7.50 13.61 -4.52
CA LYS A 154 7.35 12.22 -4.93
C LYS A 154 8.23 11.34 -4.07
N ALA A 155 7.73 10.18 -3.72
CA ALA A 155 8.50 9.15 -3.00
C ALA A 155 8.29 7.79 -3.64
N GLN A 156 9.32 6.98 -3.61
CA GLN A 156 9.26 5.61 -4.11
C GLN A 156 10.24 4.70 -3.37
N LEU A 157 9.92 3.42 -3.34
CA LEU A 157 10.90 2.43 -2.88
C LEU A 157 12.12 2.47 -3.78
N SER A 158 13.29 2.24 -3.19
CA SER A 158 14.54 2.12 -3.93
C SER A 158 15.17 0.76 -3.69
N GLY A 159 15.98 0.30 -4.64
CA GLY A 159 16.74 -0.93 -4.49
C GLY A 159 17.98 -0.79 -3.60
N ALA A 160 18.24 0.40 -3.04
CA ALA A 160 19.35 0.61 -2.13
C ALA A 160 19.10 -0.14 -0.81
N ILE A 161 20.07 -0.89 -0.38
CA ILE A 161 20.09 -1.61 0.88
C ILE A 161 21.10 -0.94 1.80
#